data_7030bb3806934a063ae33b8511386809
#
_entry.id   7030bb3806934a063ae33b8511386809
#
_cell.length_a   1.000
_cell.length_b   1.000
_cell.length_c   1.000
_cell.angle_alpha   90.00
_cell.angle_beta   90.00
_cell.angle_gamma   90.00
#
_symmetry.space_group_name_H-M   'P 1'
#
loop_
_entity.id
_entity.type
_entity.pdbx_description
1 polymer ?
#
loop_
_entity_poly.entity_id
_entity_poly.type
_entity_poly.pdbx_seq_one_letter_code
_entity_poly.pdbx_strand_id
1 'polypeptide(L)'
;MNTIINTAKFSIDEKLEKFIIEKVAKLDRMIDRAVKCEVFLKIDKPESDNNKITEMRLYVPGNDLFVTKQANTFEEAASDCVDALKVQIEKYKNA
;
A
#
# COMPACT_ATOMS: atom_id res chain seq x y z
N MET A 1 9.44 9.01 4.54
CA MET A 1 8.94 7.87 5.34
C MET A 1 9.52 6.57 4.79
N ASN A 2 9.61 5.58 5.61
CA ASN A 2 10.20 4.29 5.25
C ASN A 2 9.11 3.37 4.69
N THR A 3 9.36 2.75 3.53
CA THR A 3 8.43 1.80 2.91
C THR A 3 8.99 0.40 3.05
N ILE A 4 8.22 -0.50 3.66
CA ILE A 4 8.61 -1.88 3.89
C ILE A 4 7.66 -2.76 3.09
N ILE A 5 8.19 -3.59 2.18
CA ILE A 5 7.38 -4.48 1.35
C ILE A 5 7.60 -5.93 1.80
N ASN A 6 6.51 -6.58 2.17
CA ASN A 6 6.50 -7.98 2.59
C ASN A 6 5.72 -8.81 1.58
N THR A 7 6.26 -9.98 1.22
CA THR A 7 5.59 -10.92 0.32
C THR A 7 5.49 -12.27 1.02
N ALA A 8 4.40 -12.98 0.77
CA ALA A 8 4.20 -14.32 1.31
C ALA A 8 4.48 -15.35 0.22
N LYS A 9 5.50 -16.18 0.40
CA LYS A 9 5.81 -17.34 -0.47
C LYS A 9 6.14 -17.02 -1.93
N PHE A 10 6.51 -15.80 -2.24
CA PHE A 10 6.95 -15.43 -3.59
C PHE A 10 7.84 -14.19 -3.50
N SER A 11 8.52 -13.89 -4.59
CA SER A 11 9.35 -12.69 -4.68
C SER A 11 8.83 -11.78 -5.78
N ILE A 12 9.15 -10.51 -5.68
CA ILE A 12 8.79 -9.52 -6.69
C ILE A 12 10.04 -9.03 -7.38
N ASP A 13 9.89 -8.53 -8.60
CA ASP A 13 11.02 -7.96 -9.33
C ASP A 13 11.26 -6.51 -8.91
N GLU A 14 12.41 -5.97 -9.32
CA GLU A 14 12.79 -4.61 -8.98
C GLU A 14 11.82 -3.57 -9.54
N LYS A 15 11.23 -3.86 -10.68
CA LYS A 15 10.30 -2.95 -11.34
C LYS A 15 9.04 -2.76 -10.50
N LEU A 16 8.50 -3.84 -9.98
CA LEU A 16 7.31 -3.78 -9.13
C LEU A 16 7.63 -3.11 -7.79
N GLU A 17 8.77 -3.48 -7.19
CA GLU A 17 9.22 -2.86 -5.94
C GLU A 17 9.33 -1.35 -6.10
N LYS A 18 10.00 -0.90 -7.15
CA LYS A 18 10.18 0.52 -7.43
C LYS A 18 8.85 1.24 -7.65
N PHE A 19 7.95 0.60 -8.40
CA PHE A 19 6.61 1.14 -8.64
C PHE A 19 5.88 1.39 -7.33
N ILE A 20 5.89 0.40 -6.42
CA ILE A 20 5.20 0.51 -5.14
C ILE A 20 5.82 1.62 -4.28
N ILE A 21 7.14 1.67 -4.20
CA ILE A 21 7.84 2.70 -3.42
C ILE A 21 7.51 4.09 -3.94
N GLU A 22 7.49 4.28 -5.24
CA GLU A 22 7.15 5.56 -5.85
C GLU A 22 5.70 5.98 -5.58
N LYS A 23 4.77 5.01 -5.61
CA LYS A 23 3.37 5.29 -5.32
C LYS A 23 3.18 5.68 -3.85
N VAL A 24 3.80 4.94 -2.94
CA VAL A 24 3.72 5.23 -1.51
C VAL A 24 4.36 6.58 -1.17
N ALA A 25 5.43 6.94 -1.86
CA ALA A 25 6.12 8.21 -1.64
C ALA A 25 5.21 9.42 -1.85
N LYS A 26 4.17 9.29 -2.65
CA LYS A 26 3.20 10.37 -2.87
C LYS A 26 2.46 10.73 -1.59
N LEU A 27 2.35 9.81 -0.65
CA LEU A 27 1.68 10.05 0.63
C LEU A 27 2.49 10.97 1.53
N ASP A 28 3.82 11.02 1.37
CA ASP A 28 4.69 11.91 2.14
C ASP A 28 4.33 13.38 1.98
N ARG A 29 3.76 13.73 0.84
CA ARG A 29 3.35 15.12 0.58
C ARG A 29 2.09 15.51 1.34
N MET A 30 1.35 14.53 1.81
CA MET A 30 0.07 14.74 2.45
C MET A 30 0.16 14.70 3.97
N ILE A 31 1.19 14.05 4.52
CA ILE A 31 1.30 13.86 5.96
C ILE A 31 2.78 13.90 6.38
N ASP A 32 3.09 14.82 7.30
CA ASP A 32 4.47 15.10 7.71
C ASP A 32 5.04 14.11 8.71
N ARG A 33 4.19 13.44 9.47
CA ARG A 33 4.62 12.63 10.60
C ARG A 33 4.44 11.13 10.41
N ALA A 34 4.27 10.68 9.18
CA ALA A 34 4.20 9.25 8.91
C ALA A 34 5.57 8.63 9.18
N VAL A 35 5.59 7.57 10.00
CA VAL A 35 6.83 6.88 10.37
C VAL A 35 7.23 5.91 9.28
N LYS A 36 6.30 5.08 8.86
CA LYS A 36 6.54 4.06 7.84
C LYS A 36 5.23 3.62 7.21
N CYS A 37 5.36 2.97 6.05
CA CYS A 37 4.25 2.30 5.40
C CYS A 37 4.64 0.85 5.17
N GLU A 38 3.90 -0.08 5.75
CA GLU A 38 4.09 -1.50 5.50
C GLU A 38 3.14 -1.93 4.40
N VAL A 39 3.71 -2.59 3.39
CA VAL A 39 2.97 -3.09 2.23
C VAL A 39 3.04 -4.60 2.24
N PHE A 40 1.90 -5.26 2.19
CA PHE A 40 1.82 -6.72 2.15
C PHE A 40 1.22 -7.14 0.84
N LEU A 41 1.90 -8.03 0.11
CA LEU A 41 1.45 -8.55 -1.17
C LEU A 41 1.09 -10.01 -1.01
N LYS A 42 -0.09 -10.37 -1.46
CA LYS A 42 -0.61 -11.75 -1.37
C LYS A 42 -1.25 -12.14 -2.69
N ILE A 43 -1.19 -13.44 -2.99
CA ILE A 43 -1.94 -14.01 -4.11
C ILE A 43 -3.04 -14.85 -3.49
N ASP A 44 -4.29 -14.54 -3.83
CA ASP A 44 -5.45 -15.27 -3.31
C ASP A 44 -5.47 -16.67 -3.93
N LYS A 45 -6.21 -16.91 -4.99
CA LYS A 45 -6.20 -18.20 -5.65
C LYS A 45 -5.38 -18.11 -6.94
N PRO A 46 -4.23 -18.82 -7.02
CA PRO A 46 -3.33 -18.66 -8.18
C PRO A 46 -3.99 -18.88 -9.53
N GLU A 47 -4.98 -19.74 -9.60
CA GLU A 47 -5.68 -20.09 -10.83
C GLU A 47 -6.82 -19.13 -11.19
N SER A 48 -7.10 -18.15 -10.34
CA SER A 48 -8.21 -17.21 -10.56
C SER A 48 -7.71 -15.87 -11.07
N ASP A 49 -8.60 -15.14 -11.76
CA ASP A 49 -8.35 -13.75 -12.10
C ASP A 49 -8.61 -12.88 -10.89
N ASN A 50 -8.16 -11.63 -10.94
CA ASN A 50 -8.39 -10.64 -9.88
C ASN A 50 -7.92 -11.16 -8.51
N ASN A 51 -6.76 -11.79 -8.51
CA ASN A 51 -6.25 -12.52 -7.34
C ASN A 51 -5.06 -11.86 -6.66
N LYS A 52 -4.68 -10.66 -7.06
CA LYS A 52 -3.55 -9.94 -6.46
C LYS A 52 -4.08 -9.03 -5.36
N ILE A 53 -3.66 -9.30 -4.13
CA ILE A 53 -4.10 -8.53 -2.95
C ILE A 53 -2.94 -7.68 -2.46
N THR A 54 -3.20 -6.40 -2.25
CA THR A 54 -2.26 -5.48 -1.62
C THR A 54 -2.89 -4.89 -0.38
N GLU A 55 -2.18 -4.97 0.73
CA GLU A 55 -2.56 -4.35 1.99
C GLU A 55 -1.52 -3.31 2.34
N MET A 56 -1.95 -2.16 2.79
CA MET A 56 -1.04 -1.11 3.23
C MET A 56 -1.44 -0.61 4.61
N ARG A 57 -0.47 -0.53 5.51
CA ARG A 57 -0.64 0.07 6.83
C ARG A 57 0.29 1.26 6.95
N LEU A 58 -0.29 2.43 7.10
CA LEU A 58 0.45 3.67 7.26
C LEU A 58 0.46 4.04 8.74
N TYR A 59 1.65 4.12 9.33
CA TYR A 59 1.82 4.41 10.74
C TYR A 59 1.93 5.92 10.94
N VAL A 60 0.91 6.49 11.56
CA VAL A 60 0.85 7.92 11.86
C VAL A 60 0.69 8.10 13.37
N PRO A 61 1.01 9.28 13.91
CA PRO A 61 0.89 9.51 15.35
C PRO A 61 -0.55 9.29 15.84
N GLY A 62 -0.70 8.45 16.85
CA GLY A 62 -1.98 8.21 17.51
C GLY A 62 -2.93 7.26 16.81
N ASN A 63 -2.61 6.81 15.61
CA ASN A 63 -3.49 5.93 14.86
C ASN A 63 -2.74 5.30 13.67
N ASP A 64 -3.19 4.11 13.24
CA ASP A 64 -2.71 3.51 12.01
C ASP A 64 -3.82 3.60 10.96
N LEU A 65 -3.44 3.91 9.73
CA LEU A 65 -4.37 3.91 8.61
C LEU A 65 -4.13 2.63 7.82
N PHE A 66 -5.20 1.91 7.51
CA PHE A 66 -5.09 0.59 6.90
C PHE A 66 -6.05 0.47 5.72
N VAL A 67 -5.58 -0.19 4.65
CA VAL A 67 -6.40 -0.44 3.46
C VAL A 67 -6.00 -1.77 2.84
N THR A 68 -6.98 -2.46 2.27
CA THR A 68 -6.77 -3.68 1.49
C THR A 68 -7.49 -3.52 0.16
N LYS A 69 -6.81 -3.86 -0.93
CA LYS A 69 -7.40 -3.85 -2.26
C LYS A 69 -6.99 -5.12 -3.02
N GLN A 70 -7.83 -5.54 -3.92
CA GLN A 70 -7.63 -6.72 -4.75
C GLN A 70 -7.85 -6.34 -6.20
N ALA A 71 -6.98 -6.82 -7.09
CA ALA A 71 -7.03 -6.49 -8.52
C ALA A 71 -6.35 -7.57 -9.34
N ASN A 72 -6.32 -7.39 -10.65
CA ASN A 72 -5.66 -8.33 -11.56
C ASN A 72 -4.14 -8.24 -11.49
N THR A 73 -3.60 -7.10 -11.10
CA THR A 73 -2.16 -6.90 -10.96
C THR A 73 -1.86 -6.24 -9.61
N PHE A 74 -0.63 -6.42 -9.12
CA PHE A 74 -0.19 -5.73 -7.91
C PHE A 74 -0.08 -4.23 -8.13
N GLU A 75 0.29 -3.80 -9.34
CA GLU A 75 0.36 -2.38 -9.67
C GLU A 75 -0.99 -1.70 -9.48
N GLU A 76 -2.04 -2.32 -10.02
CA GLU A 76 -3.39 -1.81 -9.89
C GLU A 76 -3.87 -1.80 -8.43
N ALA A 77 -3.65 -2.92 -7.73
CA ALA A 77 -4.04 -3.02 -6.31
C ALA A 77 -3.29 -2.00 -5.46
N ALA A 78 -1.99 -1.81 -5.70
CA ALA A 78 -1.19 -0.83 -4.96
C ALA A 78 -1.65 0.59 -5.24
N SER A 79 -1.97 0.91 -6.49
CA SER A 79 -2.50 2.23 -6.85
C SER A 79 -3.82 2.50 -6.14
N ASP A 80 -4.71 1.51 -6.11
CA ASP A 80 -5.99 1.62 -5.43
C ASP A 80 -5.81 1.81 -3.93
N CYS A 81 -4.82 1.12 -3.34
CA CYS A 81 -4.50 1.29 -1.93
C CYS A 81 -4.06 2.71 -1.63
N VAL A 82 -3.16 3.26 -2.44
CA VAL A 82 -2.66 4.63 -2.24
C VAL A 82 -3.80 5.63 -2.36
N ASP A 83 -4.68 5.46 -3.35
CA ASP A 83 -5.83 6.34 -3.52
C ASP A 83 -6.76 6.29 -2.29
N ALA A 84 -7.00 5.11 -1.76
CA ALA A 84 -7.82 4.94 -0.55
C ALA A 84 -7.15 5.56 0.67
N LEU A 85 -5.83 5.43 0.79
CA LEU A 85 -5.08 6.04 1.89
C LEU A 85 -5.12 7.56 1.83
N LYS A 86 -5.11 8.14 0.62
CA LYS A 86 -5.26 9.59 0.47
C LYS A 86 -6.56 10.08 1.09
N VAL A 87 -7.64 9.35 0.89
CA VAL A 87 -8.94 9.69 1.48
C VAL A 87 -8.87 9.57 3.01
N GLN A 88 -8.27 8.50 3.53
CA GLN A 88 -8.12 8.31 4.96
C GLN A 88 -7.26 9.39 5.60
N ILE A 89 -6.18 9.81 4.92
CA ILE A 89 -5.31 10.87 5.41
C ILE A 89 -6.09 12.18 5.53
N GLU A 90 -6.92 12.51 4.54
CA GLU A 90 -7.75 13.72 4.60
C GLU A 90 -8.66 13.69 5.82
N LYS A 91 -9.30 12.56 6.08
CA LYS A 91 -10.15 12.39 7.25
C LYS A 91 -9.37 12.50 8.56
N TYR A 92 -8.18 11.92 8.59
CA TYR A 92 -7.29 11.96 9.76
C TYR A 92 -6.87 13.39 10.07
N LYS A 93 -6.52 14.17 9.05
CA LYS A 93 -6.08 15.55 9.20
C LYS A 93 -7.21 16.48 9.64
N ASN A 94 -8.44 16.16 9.28
CA ASN A 94 -9.61 16.98 9.57
C ASN A 94 -10.37 16.50 10.82
N ALA A 95 -9.87 15.51 11.50
CA ALA A 95 -10.50 14.98 12.69
C ALA A 95 -10.16 15.80 13.94
#